data_12d17ad40571b3356a5c70e10df2b008
#
_entry.id   12d17ad40571b3356a5c70e10df2b008
#
_cell.length_a   1.000
_cell.length_b   1.000
_cell.length_c   1.000
_cell.angle_alpha   90.00
_cell.angle_beta   90.00
_cell.angle_gamma   90.00
#
_symmetry.space_group_name_H-M   'P 1'
#
loop_
_entity.id
_entity.type
_entity.pdbx_description
1 polymer ?
#
loop_
_entity_poly.entity_id
_entity_poly.type
_entity_poly.pdbx_seq_one_letter_code
_entity_poly.pdbx_strand_id
1 'polypeptide(L)'
;YTVNYYKDSIEEGNYLDKVEGTGTFGDAIPADLTKFAPAGYAVPGARSGAENISADGGDVVNVVYSKKTNLSYTVNYYKDSIEEGNYLDKVEGTGTFEDAIPADLTKFAPAGYAVPGARSGAENISADGGDVVNVVYSKDTFKYSVHYFYDEVEDEQALEQGIGEFESQVTTYKVKPRTKYALDYVENLPLTIGTDVSKNVINVYYALDDNEDEIPDKYQILFTYVSAGNGSVDGEIKEVHTFRDDNDNYIKPTPTSPKANITVNADDKYAFDYWTVDGSSKDYHINMDTFKTNTYLENTTFTVYFDKDEIGTNLENPDNPDGIPDKYQVVFEYRSEDTNRGTVYGTVKEVVTRPQNEDGSYNMEAPVYPSANVTVSGIGSYSFNNWTDGSRSYANADEIKAAGFTQSTTFTAQFNYNGGGGGTGGGGGGTSGGTTGNRRYTSTPGGPGFTTITPEDVPLAPLPESPVDVTLIDDGEVPLAPLPKTGQTSMRTTLTMMLSGIFVAVTALSRKRKEEDS
;
A
#
# COMPACT_ATOMS: atom_id res chain seq x y z
N TYR A 1 73.08 7.83 77.02
CA TYR A 1 72.61 8.26 75.71
C TYR A 1 71.20 7.83 75.50
N THR A 2 70.51 8.58 74.59
CA THR A 2 69.16 8.21 74.13
C THR A 2 69.17 8.16 72.60
N VAL A 3 68.60 7.04 72.02
CA VAL A 3 68.36 6.90 70.59
C VAL A 3 66.88 7.02 70.39
N ASN A 4 66.41 8.05 69.76
CA ASN A 4 65.06 8.32 69.42
C ASN A 4 64.78 7.85 67.96
N TYR A 5 63.64 7.25 67.73
CA TYR A 5 63.23 6.75 66.41
C TYR A 5 62.02 7.52 65.92
N TYR A 6 62.06 7.94 64.69
CA TYR A 6 61.00 8.75 64.04
C TYR A 6 60.65 8.22 62.63
N LYS A 7 59.46 8.45 62.23
CA LYS A 7 59.07 8.36 60.82
C LYS A 7 59.07 9.77 60.20
N ASP A 8 59.40 9.90 58.94
CA ASP A 8 59.37 11.09 58.07
C ASP A 8 60.30 12.27 58.57
N SER A 9 60.15 12.74 59.79
CA SER A 9 60.92 13.88 60.31
C SER A 9 61.03 13.80 61.85
N ILE A 10 61.99 14.61 62.42
CA ILE A 10 62.18 14.70 63.87
C ILE A 10 61.14 15.69 64.45
N GLU A 11 59.87 15.30 64.44
CA GLU A 11 58.73 16.00 65.00
C GLU A 11 57.96 15.13 65.98
N GLU A 12 57.29 15.70 66.98
CA GLU A 12 56.60 14.99 68.04
C GLU A 12 55.55 13.98 67.48
N GLY A 13 54.83 14.41 66.46
CA GLY A 13 53.80 13.55 65.77
C GLY A 13 54.39 12.36 65.00
N ASN A 14 55.70 12.37 64.73
CA ASN A 14 56.43 11.33 63.99
C ASN A 14 57.31 10.45 64.92
N TYR A 15 57.27 10.69 66.20
CA TYR A 15 57.98 9.88 67.17
C TYR A 15 57.42 8.47 67.29
N LEU A 16 58.31 7.45 67.24
CA LEU A 16 57.94 6.06 67.31
C LEU A 16 58.24 5.47 68.69
N ASP A 17 59.52 5.53 69.11
CA ASP A 17 60.00 5.01 70.40
C ASP A 17 61.45 5.48 70.65
N LYS A 18 61.99 5.08 71.76
CA LYS A 18 63.39 5.32 72.12
C LYS A 18 64.12 4.12 72.72
N VAL A 19 65.42 4.14 72.68
CA VAL A 19 66.31 3.28 73.40
C VAL A 19 67.21 4.12 74.22
N GLU A 20 67.26 3.84 75.54
CA GLU A 20 68.22 4.46 76.48
C GLU A 20 69.33 3.46 76.81
N GLY A 21 70.55 3.97 76.91
CA GLY A 21 71.69 3.16 77.22
C GLY A 21 72.75 3.88 77.94
N THR A 22 73.73 3.17 78.41
CA THR A 22 74.96 3.73 79.10
C THR A 22 76.16 3.10 78.41
N GLY A 23 77.29 3.82 78.48
CA GLY A 23 78.59 3.40 77.93
C GLY A 23 79.73 4.24 78.46
N THR A 24 80.96 4.09 77.95
CA THR A 24 82.12 4.78 78.33
C THR A 24 82.34 6.07 77.51
N PHE A 25 82.88 7.11 78.11
CA PHE A 25 83.20 8.34 77.36
C PHE A 25 84.05 8.03 76.11
N GLY A 26 83.71 8.59 74.99
CA GLY A 26 84.36 8.42 73.68
C GLY A 26 83.96 7.23 72.89
N ASP A 27 83.20 6.25 73.49
CA ASP A 27 82.64 5.12 72.72
C ASP A 27 81.60 5.57 71.76
N ALA A 28 81.50 4.86 70.59
CA ALA A 28 80.46 5.12 69.62
C ALA A 28 79.08 4.71 70.22
N ILE A 29 78.09 5.59 70.01
CA ILE A 29 76.70 5.29 70.43
C ILE A 29 76.10 4.19 69.52
N PRO A 30 75.73 3.02 70.07
CA PRO A 30 75.13 1.94 69.27
C PRO A 30 73.68 2.31 68.92
N ALA A 31 73.44 2.73 67.72
CA ALA A 31 72.10 3.00 67.18
C ALA A 31 71.72 1.88 66.18
N ASP A 32 70.78 1.02 66.57
CA ASP A 32 70.23 0.07 65.65
C ASP A 32 69.27 0.74 64.65
N LEU A 33 69.75 0.91 63.42
CA LEU A 33 69.01 1.61 62.35
C LEU A 33 67.84 0.80 61.80
N THR A 34 67.60 -0.39 62.34
CA THR A 34 66.51 -1.24 61.90
C THR A 34 65.39 -1.39 62.95
N LYS A 35 65.65 -0.97 64.18
CA LYS A 35 64.75 -1.11 65.30
C LYS A 35 63.56 -0.16 65.18
N PHE A 36 62.38 -0.62 65.46
CA PHE A 36 61.10 0.13 65.37
C PHE A 36 60.74 0.66 64.00
N ALA A 37 61.37 0.19 62.91
CA ALA A 37 61.02 0.58 61.53
C ALA A 37 59.58 0.19 61.23
N PRO A 38 58.70 1.12 60.88
CA PRO A 38 57.31 0.81 60.48
C PRO A 38 57.27 0.13 59.13
N ALA A 39 56.23 -0.68 58.90
CA ALA A 39 55.95 -1.17 57.56
C ALA A 39 55.79 -0.02 56.57
N GLY A 40 56.31 -0.15 55.34
CA GLY A 40 56.28 0.87 54.32
C GLY A 40 57.42 1.91 54.38
N TYR A 41 58.32 1.80 55.41
CA TYR A 41 59.48 2.69 55.53
C TYR A 41 60.78 1.99 55.17
N ALA A 42 61.71 2.74 54.64
CA ALA A 42 63.02 2.25 54.24
C ALA A 42 63.90 1.91 55.47
N VAL A 43 64.57 0.75 55.40
CA VAL A 43 65.49 0.28 56.43
C VAL A 43 66.82 -0.01 55.78
N PRO A 44 67.99 0.46 56.40
CA PRO A 44 68.06 1.16 57.63
C PRO A 44 67.63 2.65 57.54
N GLY A 45 67.19 3.19 58.69
CA GLY A 45 66.89 4.59 58.84
C GLY A 45 68.18 5.49 58.79
N ALA A 46 68.01 6.78 58.53
CA ALA A 46 69.10 7.75 58.57
C ALA A 46 69.39 8.10 60.01
N ARG A 47 70.66 8.13 60.35
CA ARG A 47 71.16 8.54 61.67
C ARG A 47 71.59 10.02 61.67
N SER A 48 71.23 10.74 62.71
CA SER A 48 71.72 12.11 62.98
C SER A 48 71.89 12.29 64.47
N GLY A 49 72.62 13.34 64.88
CA GLY A 49 72.89 13.66 66.28
C GLY A 49 74.28 13.19 66.74
N ALA A 50 74.46 12.89 68.00
CA ALA A 50 75.72 12.51 68.58
C ALA A 50 76.30 11.22 68.02
N GLU A 51 77.58 11.21 67.66
CA GLU A 51 78.24 9.99 67.18
C GLU A 51 78.80 9.16 68.32
N ASN A 52 79.39 9.84 69.33
CA ASN A 52 80.09 9.25 70.47
C ASN A 52 79.50 9.76 71.81
N ILE A 53 79.68 8.98 72.88
CA ILE A 53 79.27 9.37 74.21
C ILE A 53 80.14 10.52 74.71
N SER A 54 79.48 11.60 75.09
CA SER A 54 80.11 12.78 75.62
C SER A 54 80.50 12.63 77.12
N ALA A 55 81.32 13.51 77.63
CA ALA A 55 81.75 13.46 79.05
C ALA A 55 80.60 13.77 80.03
N ASP A 56 79.64 14.57 79.56
CA ASP A 56 78.52 15.00 80.41
C ASP A 56 77.29 14.03 80.31
N GLY A 57 77.31 13.05 79.38
CA GLY A 57 76.21 12.14 79.11
C GLY A 57 74.96 12.91 78.52
N GLY A 58 73.88 12.20 78.36
CA GLY A 58 72.63 12.75 77.84
C GLY A 58 72.65 12.96 76.33
N ASP A 59 73.57 12.36 75.62
CA ASP A 59 73.71 12.41 74.18
C ASP A 59 72.46 11.88 73.48
N VAL A 60 72.08 12.55 72.44
CA VAL A 60 70.89 12.20 71.67
C VAL A 60 71.25 11.81 70.22
N VAL A 61 70.79 10.67 69.81
CA VAL A 61 70.83 10.21 68.41
C VAL A 61 69.43 10.13 67.93
N ASN A 62 69.18 10.55 66.73
CA ASN A 62 67.86 10.36 66.07
C ASN A 62 68.03 9.48 64.85
N VAL A 63 67.19 8.48 64.76
CA VAL A 63 67.03 7.61 63.58
C VAL A 63 65.71 7.94 62.92
N VAL A 64 65.77 8.34 61.68
CA VAL A 64 64.59 8.76 60.91
C VAL A 64 64.41 7.81 59.75
N TYR A 65 63.23 7.19 59.67
CA TYR A 65 62.83 6.35 58.57
C TYR A 65 62.10 7.19 57.55
N SER A 66 62.44 7.04 56.24
CA SER A 66 61.77 7.67 55.13
C SER A 66 60.82 6.68 54.52
N LYS A 67 59.69 7.13 53.95
CA LYS A 67 58.79 6.26 53.19
C LYS A 67 59.56 5.57 52.06
N LYS A 68 59.22 4.29 51.83
CA LYS A 68 59.72 3.56 50.66
C LYS A 68 59.24 4.23 49.38
N THR A 69 60.13 4.34 48.42
CA THR A 69 59.87 4.85 47.09
C THR A 69 59.94 3.72 46.07
N ASN A 70 59.54 3.99 44.84
CA ASN A 70 59.56 3.00 43.74
C ASN A 70 58.73 1.74 44.02
N LEU A 71 57.69 1.86 44.85
CA LEU A 71 56.71 0.80 45.04
C LEU A 71 55.81 0.72 43.83
N SER A 72 55.67 -0.49 43.26
CA SER A 72 54.93 -0.68 42.02
C SER A 72 53.42 -0.67 42.25
N TYR A 73 52.68 -0.20 41.23
CA TYR A 73 51.26 -0.37 41.13
C TYR A 73 50.88 -0.64 39.67
N THR A 74 49.66 -1.22 39.46
CA THR A 74 49.09 -1.46 38.15
C THR A 74 47.66 -0.94 38.12
N VAL A 75 47.34 -0.18 37.08
CA VAL A 75 45.96 0.25 36.76
C VAL A 75 45.49 -0.56 35.56
N ASN A 76 44.55 -1.46 35.74
CA ASN A 76 43.93 -2.21 34.67
C ASN A 76 42.66 -1.52 34.19
N TYR A 77 42.39 -1.60 32.89
CA TYR A 77 41.23 -1.00 32.25
C TYR A 77 40.36 -2.11 31.61
N TYR A 78 39.08 -2.05 31.86
CA TYR A 78 38.09 -3.03 31.39
C TYR A 78 36.87 -2.33 30.79
N LYS A 79 36.21 -3.03 29.88
CA LYS A 79 34.81 -2.73 29.49
C LYS A 79 33.87 -3.69 30.22
N ASP A 80 32.65 -3.23 30.52
CA ASP A 80 31.54 -3.98 31.12
C ASP A 80 31.82 -4.58 32.50
N SER A 81 32.85 -5.41 32.67
CA SER A 81 33.17 -6.09 33.92
C SER A 81 34.65 -6.45 34.02
N ILE A 82 35.12 -6.78 35.27
CA ILE A 82 36.51 -7.23 35.53
C ILE A 82 36.63 -8.71 35.15
N GLU A 83 36.58 -9.00 33.86
CA GLU A 83 36.75 -10.36 33.30
C GLU A 83 37.82 -10.33 32.20
N GLU A 84 38.50 -11.46 31.98
CA GLU A 84 39.59 -11.56 30.99
C GLU A 84 39.15 -11.10 29.57
N GLY A 85 37.95 -11.47 29.15
CA GLY A 85 37.38 -11.11 27.82
C GLY A 85 37.06 -9.63 27.70
N ASN A 86 37.00 -8.88 28.80
CA ASN A 86 36.66 -7.46 28.85
C ASN A 86 37.87 -6.59 29.12
N TYR A 87 39.06 -7.19 29.25
CA TYR A 87 40.32 -6.46 29.47
C TYR A 87 40.68 -5.64 28.23
N LEU A 88 41.04 -4.35 28.46
CA LEU A 88 41.45 -3.43 27.41
C LEU A 88 42.96 -3.24 27.38
N ASP A 89 43.53 -2.74 28.50
CA ASP A 89 44.94 -2.46 28.63
C ASP A 89 45.30 -2.18 30.10
N LYS A 90 46.56 -1.88 30.39
CA LYS A 90 47.04 -1.50 31.73
C LYS A 90 48.00 -0.34 31.66
N VAL A 91 48.16 0.31 32.81
CA VAL A 91 49.24 1.25 33.10
C VAL A 91 49.99 0.77 34.33
N GLU A 92 51.30 0.61 34.21
CA GLU A 92 52.18 0.27 35.34
C GLU A 92 52.93 1.53 35.76
N GLY A 93 53.11 1.70 37.06
CA GLY A 93 53.82 2.85 37.61
C GLY A 93 54.48 2.49 38.95
N THR A 94 55.22 3.47 39.45
CA THR A 94 55.81 3.37 40.79
C THR A 94 55.57 4.70 41.52
N GLY A 95 55.52 4.62 42.85
CA GLY A 95 55.35 5.81 43.70
C GLY A 95 55.86 5.57 45.10
N THR A 96 55.53 6.45 46.03
CA THR A 96 55.93 6.44 47.43
C THR A 96 54.82 5.80 48.27
N PHE A 97 55.17 5.11 49.31
CA PHE A 97 54.21 4.53 50.27
C PHE A 97 53.19 5.57 50.75
N GLU A 98 51.91 5.19 50.80
CA GLU A 98 50.73 6.02 51.13
C GLU A 98 50.36 7.09 50.10
N ASP A 99 51.15 7.31 49.03
CA ASP A 99 50.71 8.17 47.96
C ASP A 99 49.47 7.62 47.28
N ALA A 100 48.56 8.48 46.84
CA ALA A 100 47.41 8.09 46.05
C ALA A 100 47.86 7.53 44.68
N ILE A 101 47.30 6.37 44.29
CA ILE A 101 47.60 5.79 42.99
C ILE A 101 46.92 6.63 41.90
N PRO A 102 47.68 7.20 40.95
CA PRO A 102 47.09 7.98 39.85
C PRO A 102 46.42 7.06 38.83
N ALA A 103 45.08 7.04 38.78
CA ALA A 103 44.31 6.33 37.77
C ALA A 103 43.60 7.33 36.85
N ASP A 104 43.99 7.36 35.60
CA ASP A 104 43.30 8.17 34.58
C ASP A 104 42.02 7.43 34.15
N LEU A 105 40.86 7.91 34.61
CA LEU A 105 39.56 7.29 34.37
C LEU A 105 39.04 7.50 32.94
N THR A 106 39.84 8.14 32.09
CA THR A 106 39.45 8.40 30.66
C THR A 106 40.31 7.62 29.66
N LYS A 107 41.42 7.06 30.13
CA LYS A 107 42.41 6.40 29.31
C LYS A 107 41.88 5.05 28.80
N PHE A 108 42.07 4.77 27.51
CA PHE A 108 41.64 3.54 26.86
C PHE A 108 40.11 3.36 26.79
N ALA A 109 39.29 4.39 27.06
CA ALA A 109 37.85 4.30 26.98
C ALA A 109 37.41 3.94 25.53
N PRO A 110 36.68 2.84 25.30
CA PRO A 110 36.22 2.50 23.97
C PRO A 110 35.09 3.46 23.53
N ALA A 111 34.91 3.59 22.21
CA ALA A 111 33.77 4.32 21.68
C ALA A 111 32.46 3.62 22.11
N GLY A 112 31.46 4.37 22.52
CA GLY A 112 30.19 3.87 23.00
C GLY A 112 30.13 3.56 24.49
N TYR A 113 31.22 3.85 25.23
CA TYR A 113 31.27 3.64 26.67
C TYR A 113 31.34 4.97 27.43
N ALA A 114 30.72 5.01 28.58
CA ALA A 114 30.64 6.19 29.44
C ALA A 114 32.01 6.55 30.01
N VAL A 115 32.36 7.84 30.02
CA VAL A 115 33.60 8.42 30.54
C VAL A 115 33.26 9.51 31.54
N PRO A 116 33.85 9.50 32.74
CA PRO A 116 34.92 8.63 33.23
C PRO A 116 34.44 7.23 33.62
N GLY A 117 35.33 6.24 33.57
CA GLY A 117 35.09 4.91 34.08
C GLY A 117 35.02 4.84 35.62
N ALA A 118 34.40 3.79 36.15
CA ALA A 118 34.35 3.55 37.58
C ALA A 118 35.68 2.98 38.09
N ARG A 119 36.20 3.55 39.19
CA ARG A 119 37.42 3.06 39.86
C ARG A 119 37.08 2.07 40.99
N SER A 120 37.86 1.01 41.11
CA SER A 120 37.84 0.11 42.22
C SER A 120 39.26 -0.41 42.53
N GLY A 121 39.45 -1.05 43.68
CA GLY A 121 40.74 -1.58 44.11
C GLY A 121 41.49 -0.65 45.07
N ALA A 122 42.83 -0.66 45.04
CA ALA A 122 43.66 0.09 45.97
C ALA A 122 43.55 1.62 45.72
N GLU A 123 43.38 2.39 46.79
CA GLU A 123 43.37 3.86 46.72
C GLU A 123 44.80 4.43 46.80
N ASN A 124 45.62 3.88 47.71
CA ASN A 124 46.98 4.34 47.99
C ASN A 124 47.97 3.18 47.81
N ILE A 125 49.22 3.54 47.62
CA ILE A 125 50.34 2.63 47.48
C ILE A 125 50.64 1.97 48.84
N SER A 126 50.59 0.63 48.88
CA SER A 126 50.83 -0.19 50.07
C SER A 126 52.32 -0.31 50.37
N ALA A 127 52.65 -0.81 51.60
CA ALA A 127 54.03 -0.97 52.08
C ALA A 127 54.89 -1.91 51.22
N ASP A 128 54.28 -2.85 50.56
CA ASP A 128 54.93 -3.89 49.75
C ASP A 128 54.87 -3.61 48.26
N GLY A 129 54.05 -2.65 47.84
CA GLY A 129 53.75 -2.40 46.44
C GLY A 129 52.93 -3.51 45.79
N GLY A 130 52.86 -3.50 44.48
CA GLY A 130 52.06 -4.50 43.74
C GLY A 130 50.56 -4.21 43.75
N ASP A 131 50.18 -3.00 44.15
CA ASP A 131 48.80 -2.56 44.25
C ASP A 131 48.08 -2.57 42.90
N VAL A 132 46.81 -2.96 42.89
CA VAL A 132 46.01 -3.03 41.70
C VAL A 132 44.79 -2.13 41.82
N VAL A 133 44.59 -1.31 40.78
CA VAL A 133 43.41 -0.51 40.57
C VAL A 133 42.73 -1.00 39.29
N ASN A 134 41.42 -1.13 39.31
CA ASN A 134 40.66 -1.42 38.12
C ASN A 134 39.76 -0.25 37.75
N VAL A 135 39.77 0.13 36.48
CA VAL A 135 38.88 1.11 35.88
C VAL A 135 37.95 0.36 34.93
N VAL A 136 36.64 0.43 35.16
CA VAL A 136 35.64 -0.27 34.38
C VAL A 136 34.76 0.75 33.70
N TYR A 137 34.66 0.65 32.37
CA TYR A 137 33.73 1.44 31.55
C TYR A 137 32.45 0.67 31.37
N SER A 138 31.29 1.29 31.61
CA SER A 138 29.98 0.77 31.29
C SER A 138 29.50 1.34 29.96
N LYS A 139 28.65 0.62 29.24
CA LYS A 139 28.02 1.09 28.02
C LYS A 139 27.30 2.41 28.28
N ASP A 140 27.43 3.34 27.34
CA ASP A 140 26.68 4.61 27.35
C ASP A 140 25.34 4.45 26.65
N THR A 141 24.50 5.45 26.75
CA THR A 141 23.17 5.46 26.15
C THR A 141 23.10 6.45 25.01
N PHE A 142 22.45 6.06 23.91
CA PHE A 142 22.27 6.87 22.71
C PHE A 142 20.81 7.00 22.37
N LYS A 143 20.46 8.15 21.79
CA LYS A 143 19.12 8.38 21.26
C LYS A 143 18.91 7.57 20.00
N TYR A 144 17.64 7.15 19.79
CA TYR A 144 17.14 6.64 18.53
C TYR A 144 15.81 7.31 18.20
N SER A 145 15.41 7.25 16.94
CA SER A 145 14.12 7.76 16.46
C SER A 145 13.35 6.70 15.69
N VAL A 146 12.02 6.80 15.73
CA VAL A 146 11.10 6.02 14.91
C VAL A 146 10.31 6.99 14.05
N HIS A 147 10.47 6.88 12.74
CA HIS A 147 9.82 7.71 11.73
C HIS A 147 8.66 6.93 11.11
N TYR A 148 7.55 7.61 10.84
CA TYR A 148 6.34 7.01 10.29
C TYR A 148 6.02 7.67 8.96
N PHE A 149 5.83 6.85 7.93
CA PHE A 149 5.53 7.29 6.57
C PHE A 149 4.16 6.75 6.16
N TYR A 150 3.36 7.61 5.53
CA TYR A 150 2.08 7.26 4.94
C TYR A 150 2.14 7.62 3.45
N ASP A 151 2.07 6.60 2.57
CA ASP A 151 2.34 6.73 1.13
C ASP A 151 3.69 7.43 0.86
N GLU A 152 4.75 6.97 1.54
CA GLU A 152 6.12 7.50 1.44
C GLU A 152 6.30 8.94 1.97
N VAL A 153 5.26 9.57 2.49
CA VAL A 153 5.31 10.91 3.10
C VAL A 153 5.47 10.79 4.60
N GLU A 154 6.53 11.39 5.15
CA GLU A 154 6.79 11.38 6.59
C GLU A 154 5.74 12.21 7.35
N ASP A 155 5.20 11.63 8.42
CA ASP A 155 4.39 12.33 9.41
C ASP A 155 5.29 12.78 10.58
N GLU A 156 5.81 14.00 10.50
CA GLU A 156 6.66 14.58 11.54
C GLU A 156 5.98 14.65 12.91
N GLN A 157 4.63 14.70 12.98
CA GLN A 157 3.89 14.70 14.23
C GLN A 157 3.82 13.31 14.87
N ALA A 158 4.03 12.29 14.07
CA ALA A 158 4.07 10.90 14.52
C ALA A 158 5.46 10.48 15.04
N LEU A 159 6.52 11.28 14.80
CA LEU A 159 7.89 11.00 15.22
C LEU A 159 7.95 10.58 16.69
N GLU A 160 8.64 9.47 16.96
CA GLU A 160 8.95 9.03 18.32
C GLU A 160 10.46 8.99 18.54
N GLN A 161 10.86 9.27 19.79
CA GLN A 161 12.25 9.22 20.20
C GLN A 161 12.38 8.34 21.44
N GLY A 162 13.46 7.59 21.50
CA GLY A 162 13.83 6.77 22.63
C GLY A 162 15.31 6.87 22.96
N ILE A 163 15.73 6.17 23.99
CA ILE A 163 17.12 6.03 24.42
C ILE A 163 17.37 4.55 24.58
N GLY A 164 18.48 4.07 24.05
CA GLY A 164 18.95 2.70 24.20
C GLY A 164 20.43 2.66 24.62
N GLU A 165 20.81 1.61 25.30
CA GLU A 165 22.20 1.35 25.67
C GLU A 165 22.99 0.93 24.42
N PHE A 166 24.26 1.33 24.34
CA PHE A 166 25.15 0.95 23.23
C PHE A 166 25.15 -0.56 22.97
N GLU A 167 25.05 -0.97 21.70
CA GLU A 167 24.94 -2.39 21.26
C GLU A 167 23.68 -3.12 21.73
N SER A 168 22.75 -2.48 22.45
CA SER A 168 21.45 -3.07 22.72
C SER A 168 20.58 -3.06 21.47
N GLN A 169 19.55 -3.93 21.43
CA GLN A 169 18.63 -4.01 20.32
C GLN A 169 17.26 -3.43 20.68
N VAL A 170 16.77 -2.53 19.82
CA VAL A 170 15.37 -2.11 19.82
C VAL A 170 14.61 -3.05 18.88
N THR A 171 13.74 -3.88 19.43
CA THR A 171 13.03 -4.94 18.69
C THR A 171 11.56 -4.63 18.44
N THR A 172 11.04 -3.53 18.99
CA THR A 172 9.65 -3.13 18.90
C THR A 172 9.53 -1.63 18.69
N TYR A 173 8.39 -1.21 18.15
CA TYR A 173 8.02 0.18 17.98
C TYR A 173 6.54 0.36 18.34
N LYS A 174 6.09 1.59 18.51
CA LYS A 174 4.68 1.88 18.75
C LYS A 174 3.92 1.91 17.43
N VAL A 175 2.92 1.04 17.28
CA VAL A 175 2.04 1.04 16.13
C VAL A 175 1.18 2.31 16.11
N LYS A 176 1.09 2.98 14.96
CA LYS A 176 0.28 4.19 14.75
C LYS A 176 -0.70 3.98 13.59
N PRO A 177 -1.79 3.23 13.83
CA PRO A 177 -2.77 2.97 12.80
C PRO A 177 -3.49 4.26 12.40
N ARG A 178 -3.77 4.42 11.12
CA ARG A 178 -4.59 5.48 10.53
C ARG A 178 -5.66 4.83 9.67
N THR A 179 -6.88 5.36 9.72
CA THR A 179 -7.99 4.91 8.84
C THR A 179 -7.53 4.91 7.39
N LYS A 180 -7.84 3.86 6.66
CA LYS A 180 -7.47 3.64 5.26
C LYS A 180 -5.96 3.48 5.00
N TYR A 181 -5.21 3.05 6.01
CA TYR A 181 -3.80 2.74 5.85
C TYR A 181 -3.46 1.43 6.54
N ALA A 182 -2.80 0.53 5.84
CA ALA A 182 -2.26 -0.72 6.36
C ALA A 182 -0.74 -0.64 6.49
N LEU A 183 -0.18 -1.44 7.43
CA LEU A 183 1.27 -1.56 7.55
C LEU A 183 1.84 -2.23 6.30
N ASP A 184 2.79 -1.56 5.69
CA ASP A 184 3.48 -2.04 4.50
C ASP A 184 4.76 -2.80 4.88
N TYR A 185 5.74 -2.11 5.42
CA TYR A 185 6.98 -2.72 5.90
C TYR A 185 7.66 -1.84 6.95
N VAL A 186 8.68 -2.41 7.60
CA VAL A 186 9.51 -1.70 8.58
C VAL A 186 10.97 -1.90 8.22
N GLU A 187 11.72 -0.81 8.16
CA GLU A 187 13.16 -0.83 7.95
C GLU A 187 13.92 -0.68 9.26
N ASN A 188 15.11 -1.30 9.30
CA ASN A 188 16.03 -1.27 10.43
C ASN A 188 15.45 -1.81 11.74
N LEU A 189 14.60 -2.82 11.67
CA LEU A 189 14.10 -3.54 12.83
C LEU A 189 14.55 -5.02 12.75
N PRO A 190 15.26 -5.58 13.76
CA PRO A 190 15.72 -4.93 14.99
C PRO A 190 16.85 -3.90 14.75
N LEU A 191 16.80 -2.76 15.47
CA LEU A 191 17.82 -1.73 15.43
C LEU A 191 18.86 -2.01 16.52
N THR A 192 20.13 -2.13 16.16
CA THR A 192 21.24 -2.15 17.13
C THR A 192 21.73 -0.71 17.38
N ILE A 193 21.72 -0.28 18.65
CA ILE A 193 22.09 1.07 19.04
C ILE A 193 23.59 1.29 18.84
N GLY A 194 23.92 2.23 17.98
CA GLY A 194 25.28 2.68 17.68
C GLY A 194 25.61 4.03 18.25
N THR A 195 26.89 4.43 18.16
CA THR A 195 27.37 5.75 18.59
C THR A 195 26.94 6.88 17.67
N ASP A 196 26.67 6.58 16.39
CA ASP A 196 26.16 7.53 15.41
C ASP A 196 24.62 7.60 15.52
N VAL A 197 24.13 8.58 16.26
CA VAL A 197 22.71 8.80 16.51
C VAL A 197 21.91 8.99 15.22
N SER A 198 22.54 9.51 14.16
CA SER A 198 21.85 9.69 12.86
C SER A 198 21.51 8.37 12.15
N LYS A 199 22.13 7.28 12.55
CA LYS A 199 21.87 5.91 12.05
C LYS A 199 20.98 5.10 12.96
N ASN A 200 20.72 5.59 14.18
CA ASN A 200 19.82 4.95 15.12
C ASN A 200 18.36 5.28 14.76
N VAL A 201 17.90 4.80 13.61
CA VAL A 201 16.61 5.15 13.02
C VAL A 201 15.86 3.90 12.62
N ILE A 202 14.60 3.80 13.00
CA ILE A 202 13.62 2.82 12.49
C ILE A 202 12.63 3.59 11.61
N ASN A 203 12.37 3.09 10.40
CA ASN A 203 11.36 3.64 9.51
C ASN A 203 10.18 2.65 9.42
N VAL A 204 8.98 3.15 9.66
CA VAL A 204 7.73 2.40 9.60
C VAL A 204 6.89 2.96 8.46
N TYR A 205 6.57 2.13 7.48
CA TYR A 205 5.84 2.52 6.29
C TYR A 205 4.42 1.95 6.32
N TYR A 206 3.46 2.82 6.10
CA TYR A 206 2.06 2.50 5.87
C TYR A 206 1.70 2.91 4.46
N ALA A 207 0.89 2.12 3.79
CA ALA A 207 0.36 2.44 2.47
C ALA A 207 -1.17 2.39 2.48
N LEU A 208 -1.78 3.05 1.48
CA LEU A 208 -3.23 3.14 1.32
C LEU A 208 -3.88 1.75 1.33
N ASP A 209 -5.01 1.64 2.04
CA ASP A 209 -5.87 0.48 2.22
C ASP A 209 -7.33 0.99 2.24
N ASP A 210 -7.89 1.28 1.07
CA ASP A 210 -9.22 1.87 0.92
C ASP A 210 -10.34 0.89 1.30
N ASN A 211 -10.09 -0.41 1.18
CA ASN A 211 -11.05 -1.48 1.51
C ASN A 211 -10.97 -1.93 2.97
N GLU A 212 -9.98 -1.42 3.74
CA GLU A 212 -9.77 -1.66 5.17
C GLU A 212 -9.63 -3.15 5.53
N ASP A 213 -8.96 -3.94 4.67
CA ASP A 213 -8.70 -5.36 4.88
C ASP A 213 -7.31 -5.66 5.50
N GLU A 214 -6.60 -4.60 5.95
CA GLU A 214 -5.27 -4.64 6.55
C GLU A 214 -4.14 -4.99 5.56
N ILE A 215 -4.42 -4.93 4.25
CA ILE A 215 -3.46 -5.18 3.18
C ILE A 215 -3.37 -3.93 2.28
N PRO A 216 -2.18 -3.37 2.07
CA PRO A 216 -2.04 -2.23 1.17
C PRO A 216 -2.60 -2.49 -0.24
N ASP A 217 -3.42 -1.57 -0.74
CA ASP A 217 -4.06 -1.64 -2.06
C ASP A 217 -3.05 -1.84 -3.21
N LYS A 218 -1.82 -1.36 -3.04
CA LYS A 218 -0.75 -1.54 -4.04
C LYS A 218 -0.35 -2.99 -4.31
N TYR A 219 -0.81 -3.92 -3.48
CA TYR A 219 -0.63 -5.36 -3.62
C TYR A 219 -1.90 -6.08 -4.04
N GLN A 220 -2.94 -5.31 -4.40
CA GLN A 220 -4.26 -5.84 -4.73
C GLN A 220 -4.77 -5.30 -6.05
N ILE A 221 -5.70 -6.04 -6.65
CA ILE A 221 -6.61 -5.55 -7.70
C ILE A 221 -8.03 -5.74 -7.20
N LEU A 222 -8.80 -4.66 -7.21
CA LEU A 222 -10.22 -4.65 -6.87
C LEU A 222 -11.07 -4.65 -8.14
N PHE A 223 -11.91 -5.66 -8.31
CA PHE A 223 -12.99 -5.67 -9.29
C PHE A 223 -14.30 -5.26 -8.62
N THR A 224 -14.96 -4.25 -9.17
CA THR A 224 -16.23 -3.73 -8.66
C THR A 224 -17.32 -3.90 -9.71
N TYR A 225 -18.49 -4.40 -9.30
CA TYR A 225 -19.63 -4.60 -10.18
C TYR A 225 -20.78 -3.72 -9.73
N VAL A 226 -21.25 -2.84 -10.61
CA VAL A 226 -22.29 -1.86 -10.31
C VAL A 226 -23.39 -1.88 -11.38
N SER A 227 -24.61 -1.50 -10.99
CA SER A 227 -25.71 -1.24 -11.92
C SER A 227 -25.80 0.25 -12.24
N ALA A 228 -26.02 0.56 -13.51
CA ALA A 228 -26.33 1.94 -13.95
C ALA A 228 -27.78 2.36 -13.62
N GLY A 229 -28.59 1.46 -13.05
CA GLY A 229 -30.00 1.64 -12.74
C GLY A 229 -30.88 0.69 -13.56
N ASN A 230 -32.18 0.62 -13.22
CA ASN A 230 -33.18 -0.25 -13.82
C ASN A 230 -32.90 -1.75 -13.64
N GLY A 231 -32.16 -2.07 -12.56
CA GLY A 231 -31.81 -3.42 -12.17
C GLY A 231 -30.70 -3.44 -11.12
N SER A 232 -30.33 -4.60 -10.64
CA SER A 232 -29.32 -4.81 -9.59
C SER A 232 -28.26 -5.82 -10.01
N VAL A 233 -27.12 -5.76 -9.27
CA VAL A 233 -26.08 -6.79 -9.27
C VAL A 233 -26.02 -7.35 -7.86
N ASP A 234 -26.18 -8.65 -7.71
CA ASP A 234 -26.12 -9.37 -6.45
C ASP A 234 -24.93 -10.33 -6.43
N GLY A 235 -24.49 -10.75 -5.23
CA GLY A 235 -23.35 -11.65 -5.05
C GLY A 235 -22.10 -10.90 -4.58
N GLU A 236 -20.93 -11.31 -5.06
CA GLU A 236 -19.64 -10.71 -4.71
C GLU A 236 -19.40 -9.43 -5.55
N ILE A 237 -20.09 -8.34 -5.20
CA ILE A 237 -20.04 -7.07 -5.95
C ILE A 237 -18.69 -6.33 -5.82
N LYS A 238 -17.84 -6.75 -4.90
CA LYS A 238 -16.44 -6.34 -4.76
C LYS A 238 -15.59 -7.59 -4.62
N GLU A 239 -14.71 -7.82 -5.54
CA GLU A 239 -13.81 -8.97 -5.59
C GLU A 239 -12.38 -8.48 -5.49
N VAL A 240 -11.65 -8.89 -4.44
CA VAL A 240 -10.26 -8.48 -4.18
C VAL A 240 -9.32 -9.61 -4.52
N HIS A 241 -8.31 -9.33 -5.33
CA HIS A 241 -7.21 -10.23 -5.64
C HIS A 241 -5.93 -9.72 -5.00
N THR A 242 -5.40 -10.45 -4.03
CA THR A 242 -4.13 -10.14 -3.34
C THR A 242 -2.99 -10.95 -3.94
N PHE A 243 -1.85 -10.31 -4.19
CA PHE A 243 -0.70 -10.92 -4.85
C PHE A 243 0.42 -11.19 -3.86
N ARG A 244 0.90 -12.46 -3.84
CA ARG A 244 2.00 -12.92 -2.99
C ARG A 244 2.96 -13.79 -3.78
N ASP A 245 4.23 -13.79 -3.37
CA ASP A 245 5.25 -14.72 -3.90
C ASP A 245 5.16 -16.10 -3.22
N ASP A 246 6.00 -17.03 -3.67
CA ASP A 246 6.08 -18.39 -3.11
C ASP A 246 6.52 -18.42 -1.62
N ASN A 247 7.02 -17.31 -1.11
CA ASN A 247 7.42 -17.13 0.28
C ASN A 247 6.37 -16.37 1.11
N ASP A 248 5.18 -16.16 0.54
CA ASP A 248 4.06 -15.43 1.16
C ASP A 248 4.31 -13.92 1.38
N ASN A 249 5.29 -13.32 0.69
CA ASN A 249 5.50 -11.88 0.72
C ASN A 249 4.58 -11.20 -0.29
N TYR A 250 4.08 -10.01 0.04
CA TYR A 250 3.30 -9.20 -0.88
C TYR A 250 4.16 -8.75 -2.06
N ILE A 251 3.62 -8.87 -3.26
CA ILE A 251 4.25 -8.46 -4.50
C ILE A 251 3.32 -7.57 -5.32
N LYS A 252 3.87 -6.82 -6.27
CA LYS A 252 3.08 -6.01 -7.20
C LYS A 252 2.11 -6.89 -7.98
N PRO A 253 0.89 -6.41 -8.25
CA PRO A 253 -0.09 -7.11 -9.06
C PRO A 253 0.44 -7.52 -10.43
N THR A 254 -0.01 -8.66 -10.89
CA THR A 254 0.15 -9.15 -12.26
C THR A 254 -1.21 -9.22 -12.94
N PRO A 255 -1.29 -9.14 -14.29
CA PRO A 255 -2.56 -9.22 -14.99
C PRO A 255 -3.36 -10.45 -14.56
N THR A 256 -4.59 -10.22 -14.08
CA THR A 256 -5.48 -11.27 -13.59
C THR A 256 -6.91 -11.09 -14.11
N SER A 257 -7.68 -12.17 -14.16
CA SER A 257 -9.08 -12.15 -14.58
C SER A 257 -10.01 -12.20 -13.36
N PRO A 258 -11.14 -11.49 -13.40
CA PRO A 258 -12.16 -11.60 -12.36
C PRO A 258 -12.86 -12.95 -12.38
N LYS A 259 -13.26 -13.45 -11.22
CA LYS A 259 -14.12 -14.64 -11.10
C LYS A 259 -15.57 -14.31 -11.44
N ALA A 260 -15.99 -13.07 -11.14
CA ALA A 260 -17.32 -12.53 -11.36
C ALA A 260 -18.44 -13.46 -10.81
N ASN A 261 -18.37 -13.75 -9.52
CA ASN A 261 -19.38 -14.54 -8.80
C ASN A 261 -20.61 -13.67 -8.48
N ILE A 262 -21.26 -13.18 -9.52
CA ILE A 262 -22.38 -12.25 -9.43
C ILE A 262 -23.59 -12.76 -10.19
N THR A 263 -24.76 -12.20 -9.85
CA THR A 263 -26.02 -12.39 -10.56
C THR A 263 -26.57 -11.03 -10.94
N VAL A 264 -27.08 -10.92 -12.17
CA VAL A 264 -27.67 -9.69 -12.70
C VAL A 264 -29.19 -9.86 -12.74
N ASN A 265 -29.91 -8.90 -12.15
CA ASN A 265 -31.38 -8.91 -12.10
C ASN A 265 -31.90 -7.59 -12.66
N ALA A 266 -32.68 -7.66 -13.75
CA ALA A 266 -33.37 -6.51 -14.29
C ALA A 266 -34.63 -6.20 -13.45
N ASP A 267 -34.99 -4.90 -13.37
CA ASP A 267 -36.27 -4.47 -12.82
C ASP A 267 -37.43 -4.89 -13.75
N ASP A 268 -38.67 -4.82 -13.25
CA ASP A 268 -39.87 -5.09 -14.08
C ASP A 268 -39.87 -4.21 -15.33
N LYS A 269 -40.13 -4.81 -16.52
CA LYS A 269 -40.10 -4.17 -17.84
C LYS A 269 -38.73 -3.63 -18.30
N TYR A 270 -37.65 -4.18 -17.76
CA TYR A 270 -36.31 -3.95 -18.25
C TYR A 270 -35.63 -5.30 -18.53
N ALA A 271 -34.67 -5.29 -19.44
CA ALA A 271 -33.84 -6.46 -19.76
C ALA A 271 -32.36 -6.04 -19.73
N PHE A 272 -31.48 -7.02 -19.49
CA PHE A 272 -30.05 -6.84 -19.62
C PHE A 272 -29.71 -6.33 -21.03
N ASP A 273 -28.86 -5.31 -21.07
CA ASP A 273 -28.44 -4.69 -22.31
C ASP A 273 -26.96 -4.99 -22.60
N TYR A 274 -26.06 -4.43 -21.82
CA TYR A 274 -24.61 -4.64 -21.97
C TYR A 274 -23.84 -4.30 -20.68
N TRP A 275 -22.55 -4.59 -20.70
CA TRP A 275 -21.61 -4.15 -19.69
C TRP A 275 -20.65 -3.10 -20.28
N THR A 276 -20.15 -2.19 -19.43
CA THR A 276 -18.99 -1.35 -19.70
C THR A 276 -17.89 -1.65 -18.73
N VAL A 277 -16.64 -1.37 -19.12
CA VAL A 277 -15.44 -1.48 -18.29
C VAL A 277 -14.89 -0.06 -18.10
N ASP A 278 -14.75 0.38 -16.82
CA ASP A 278 -14.24 1.69 -16.41
C ASP A 278 -14.93 2.87 -17.11
N GLY A 279 -16.26 2.76 -17.33
CA GLY A 279 -17.03 3.79 -17.99
C GLY A 279 -16.66 4.02 -19.46
N SER A 280 -15.94 3.08 -20.07
CA SER A 280 -15.61 3.19 -21.50
C SER A 280 -16.88 3.25 -22.33
N SER A 281 -16.94 4.20 -23.27
CA SER A 281 -18.07 4.36 -24.21
C SER A 281 -18.10 3.30 -25.32
N LYS A 282 -17.21 2.32 -25.26
CA LYS A 282 -17.26 1.18 -26.18
C LYS A 282 -18.31 0.22 -25.68
N ASP A 283 -19.37 0.08 -26.46
CA ASP A 283 -20.41 -0.92 -26.30
C ASP A 283 -19.80 -2.32 -26.29
N TYR A 284 -19.47 -2.79 -25.12
CA TYR A 284 -19.17 -4.19 -24.96
C TYR A 284 -20.50 -4.89 -24.68
N HIS A 285 -21.15 -5.40 -25.71
CA HIS A 285 -22.19 -6.44 -25.57
C HIS A 285 -21.55 -7.71 -25.01
N ILE A 286 -20.87 -7.54 -23.91
CA ILE A 286 -20.09 -8.58 -23.29
C ILE A 286 -21.04 -9.30 -22.36
N ASN A 287 -21.28 -10.56 -22.67
CA ASN A 287 -21.76 -11.44 -21.62
C ASN A 287 -20.67 -11.54 -20.54
N MET A 288 -21.06 -11.96 -19.36
CA MET A 288 -20.16 -12.08 -18.20
C MET A 288 -18.94 -12.98 -18.51
N ASP A 289 -19.03 -13.93 -19.45
CA ASP A 289 -17.95 -14.84 -19.80
C ASP A 289 -16.80 -14.14 -20.54
N THR A 290 -17.07 -13.05 -21.24
CA THR A 290 -16.03 -12.32 -21.98
C THR A 290 -15.04 -11.65 -21.03
N PHE A 291 -15.50 -10.93 -20.00
CA PHE A 291 -14.54 -10.28 -19.09
C PHE A 291 -13.88 -11.25 -18.12
N LYS A 292 -14.46 -12.45 -17.87
CA LYS A 292 -13.78 -13.53 -17.13
C LYS A 292 -12.55 -14.07 -17.87
N THR A 293 -12.47 -13.91 -19.18
CA THR A 293 -11.33 -14.34 -19.99
C THR A 293 -10.31 -13.24 -20.22
N ASN A 294 -10.70 -11.98 -20.04
CA ASN A 294 -9.79 -10.85 -20.13
C ASN A 294 -8.98 -10.69 -18.84
N THR A 295 -7.78 -10.14 -18.95
CA THR A 295 -6.92 -9.84 -17.81
C THR A 295 -6.79 -8.34 -17.59
N TYR A 296 -6.73 -7.94 -16.33
CA TYR A 296 -6.65 -6.55 -15.89
C TYR A 296 -5.47 -6.39 -14.93
N LEU A 297 -4.81 -5.25 -14.96
CA LEU A 297 -3.64 -4.92 -14.14
C LEU A 297 -3.95 -3.90 -13.04
N GLU A 298 -5.09 -3.21 -13.17
CA GLU A 298 -5.52 -2.12 -12.28
C GLU A 298 -6.93 -2.41 -11.76
N ASN A 299 -7.32 -1.68 -10.72
CA ASN A 299 -8.69 -1.70 -10.22
C ASN A 299 -9.66 -1.40 -11.36
N THR A 300 -10.67 -2.24 -11.50
CA THR A 300 -11.57 -2.19 -12.66
C THR A 300 -13.02 -2.22 -12.21
N THR A 301 -13.83 -1.29 -12.76
CA THR A 301 -15.27 -1.23 -12.50
C THR A 301 -16.03 -1.73 -13.71
N PHE A 302 -16.84 -2.76 -13.49
CA PHE A 302 -17.80 -3.28 -14.48
C PHE A 302 -19.18 -2.70 -14.19
N THR A 303 -19.76 -1.97 -15.16
CA THR A 303 -21.08 -1.35 -15.03
C THR A 303 -22.06 -2.05 -15.96
N VAL A 304 -23.14 -2.62 -15.40
CA VAL A 304 -24.23 -3.21 -16.18
C VAL A 304 -25.30 -2.18 -16.51
N TYR A 305 -25.77 -2.25 -17.72
CA TYR A 305 -26.87 -1.43 -18.24
C TYR A 305 -28.07 -2.31 -18.57
N PHE A 306 -29.25 -1.75 -18.32
CA PHE A 306 -30.54 -2.32 -18.67
C PHE A 306 -31.31 -1.36 -19.54
N ASP A 307 -32.08 -1.89 -20.48
CA ASP A 307 -32.96 -1.07 -21.31
C ASP A 307 -34.39 -1.61 -21.26
N LYS A 308 -35.35 -0.83 -21.76
CA LYS A 308 -36.77 -1.18 -21.74
C LYS A 308 -37.05 -2.50 -22.45
N ASP A 309 -37.92 -3.30 -21.87
CA ASP A 309 -38.42 -4.56 -22.32
C ASP A 309 -39.93 -4.57 -22.01
N GLU A 310 -40.75 -3.96 -22.88
CA GLU A 310 -42.21 -3.85 -22.75
C GLU A 310 -42.94 -4.70 -23.79
N ILE A 311 -42.20 -5.16 -24.82
CA ILE A 311 -42.74 -5.99 -25.92
C ILE A 311 -41.93 -7.29 -26.00
N GLY A 312 -42.48 -8.29 -26.70
CA GLY A 312 -41.79 -9.56 -26.87
C GLY A 312 -42.29 -10.38 -28.06
N THR A 313 -41.57 -11.42 -28.37
CA THR A 313 -41.78 -12.28 -29.54
C THR A 313 -42.94 -13.25 -29.41
N ASN A 314 -43.65 -13.27 -28.25
CA ASN A 314 -44.83 -14.10 -28.07
C ASN A 314 -46.00 -13.61 -28.93
N LEU A 315 -46.34 -14.33 -29.96
CA LEU A 315 -47.41 -14.00 -30.93
C LEU A 315 -48.80 -13.88 -30.28
N GLU A 316 -49.05 -14.55 -29.17
CA GLU A 316 -50.32 -14.47 -28.42
C GLU A 316 -50.39 -13.23 -27.53
N ASN A 317 -49.25 -12.75 -27.07
CA ASN A 317 -49.14 -11.58 -26.21
C ASN A 317 -47.86 -10.79 -26.50
N PRO A 318 -47.81 -10.05 -27.62
CA PRO A 318 -46.61 -9.30 -28.02
C PRO A 318 -46.35 -8.04 -27.17
N ASP A 319 -47.22 -7.72 -26.22
CA ASP A 319 -47.07 -6.60 -25.28
C ASP A 319 -46.53 -7.09 -23.91
N ASN A 320 -45.91 -8.26 -23.85
CA ASN A 320 -45.24 -8.80 -22.67
C ASN A 320 -43.73 -8.83 -22.87
N PRO A 321 -42.95 -8.46 -21.82
CA PRO A 321 -41.50 -8.62 -21.79
C PRO A 321 -41.05 -10.05 -22.13
N ASP A 322 -39.93 -10.16 -22.86
CA ASP A 322 -39.34 -11.45 -23.26
C ASP A 322 -37.84 -11.57 -22.85
N GLY A 323 -37.30 -10.59 -22.13
CA GLY A 323 -35.90 -10.56 -21.68
C GLY A 323 -34.96 -9.96 -22.70
N ILE A 324 -35.49 -9.35 -23.76
CA ILE A 324 -34.71 -8.69 -24.81
C ILE A 324 -35.10 -7.21 -24.88
N PRO A 325 -34.17 -6.27 -24.76
CA PRO A 325 -34.50 -4.86 -24.91
C PRO A 325 -35.24 -4.52 -26.21
N ASP A 326 -36.32 -3.74 -26.08
CA ASP A 326 -37.21 -3.35 -27.21
C ASP A 326 -36.44 -2.75 -28.40
N LYS A 327 -35.35 -2.06 -28.14
CA LYS A 327 -34.52 -1.44 -29.20
C LYS A 327 -33.90 -2.46 -30.16
N TYR A 328 -33.77 -3.70 -29.74
CA TYR A 328 -33.27 -4.82 -30.57
C TYR A 328 -34.38 -5.58 -31.29
N GLN A 329 -35.62 -5.09 -31.20
CA GLN A 329 -36.79 -5.72 -31.77
C GLN A 329 -37.45 -4.79 -32.79
N VAL A 330 -38.12 -5.41 -33.76
CA VAL A 330 -38.89 -4.72 -34.80
C VAL A 330 -40.33 -5.17 -34.72
N VAL A 331 -41.22 -4.19 -34.57
CA VAL A 331 -42.67 -4.42 -34.46
C VAL A 331 -43.32 -4.34 -35.83
N PHE A 332 -44.15 -5.32 -36.18
CA PHE A 332 -45.00 -5.30 -37.35
C PHE A 332 -46.45 -5.29 -36.92
N GLU A 333 -47.24 -4.33 -37.40
CA GLU A 333 -48.66 -4.21 -37.15
C GLU A 333 -49.43 -4.32 -38.43
N TYR A 334 -50.59 -5.03 -38.44
CA TYR A 334 -51.43 -5.20 -39.58
C TYR A 334 -52.83 -4.67 -39.25
N ARG A 335 -53.29 -3.68 -40.01
CA ARG A 335 -54.58 -3.06 -39.77
C ARG A 335 -55.36 -2.85 -41.06
N SER A 336 -56.69 -2.70 -40.95
CA SER A 336 -57.55 -2.27 -42.04
C SER A 336 -57.45 -0.72 -42.22
N GLU A 337 -57.50 -0.24 -43.44
CA GLU A 337 -57.66 1.20 -43.71
C GLU A 337 -58.99 1.73 -43.15
N ASP A 338 -60.07 0.91 -43.20
CA ASP A 338 -61.40 1.18 -42.70
C ASP A 338 -62.09 -0.13 -42.34
N THR A 339 -62.43 -0.31 -41.08
CA THR A 339 -63.08 -1.51 -40.54
C THR A 339 -64.48 -1.77 -41.10
N ASN A 340 -65.09 -0.76 -41.74
CA ASN A 340 -66.35 -0.92 -42.48
C ASN A 340 -66.16 -1.48 -43.89
N ARG A 341 -64.93 -1.44 -44.42
CA ARG A 341 -64.58 -1.95 -45.76
C ARG A 341 -63.99 -3.35 -45.70
N GLY A 342 -63.33 -3.68 -44.62
CA GLY A 342 -62.76 -5.00 -44.44
C GLY A 342 -62.04 -5.19 -43.10
N THR A 343 -61.81 -6.44 -42.76
CA THR A 343 -61.18 -6.83 -41.50
C THR A 343 -59.92 -7.65 -41.73
N VAL A 344 -58.91 -7.42 -40.91
CA VAL A 344 -57.70 -8.22 -40.85
C VAL A 344 -57.83 -9.23 -39.69
N TYR A 345 -57.50 -10.47 -39.96
CA TYR A 345 -57.53 -11.58 -39.01
C TYR A 345 -56.15 -12.24 -38.90
N GLY A 346 -55.89 -12.96 -37.81
CA GLY A 346 -54.64 -13.65 -37.56
C GLY A 346 -53.74 -12.87 -36.62
N THR A 347 -52.44 -12.96 -36.79
CA THR A 347 -51.44 -12.27 -35.97
C THR A 347 -51.33 -10.80 -36.40
N VAL A 348 -52.16 -9.93 -35.81
CA VAL A 348 -52.25 -8.50 -36.21
C VAL A 348 -51.10 -7.63 -35.66
N LYS A 349 -50.35 -8.17 -34.71
CA LYS A 349 -49.10 -7.59 -34.19
C LYS A 349 -48.10 -8.72 -33.99
N GLU A 350 -46.89 -8.54 -34.47
CA GLU A 350 -45.76 -9.44 -34.22
C GLU A 350 -44.49 -8.65 -33.95
N VAL A 351 -43.63 -9.23 -33.14
CA VAL A 351 -42.32 -8.67 -32.77
C VAL A 351 -41.26 -9.65 -33.26
N VAL A 352 -40.26 -9.13 -33.93
CA VAL A 352 -39.15 -9.93 -34.45
C VAL A 352 -37.84 -9.38 -33.94
N THR A 353 -37.08 -10.22 -33.25
CA THR A 353 -35.76 -9.87 -32.71
C THR A 353 -34.73 -9.82 -33.85
N ARG A 354 -33.85 -8.83 -33.80
CA ARG A 354 -32.73 -8.69 -34.75
C ARG A 354 -31.73 -9.84 -34.59
N PRO A 355 -31.07 -10.26 -35.65
CA PRO A 355 -30.03 -11.27 -35.56
C PRO A 355 -28.85 -10.78 -34.76
N GLN A 356 -28.18 -11.67 -34.06
CA GLN A 356 -26.94 -11.39 -33.34
C GLN A 356 -25.71 -11.57 -34.24
N ASN A 357 -24.68 -10.77 -33.97
CA ASN A 357 -23.35 -10.94 -34.51
C ASN A 357 -22.61 -12.08 -33.77
N GLU A 358 -21.41 -12.44 -34.22
CA GLU A 358 -20.57 -13.48 -33.58
C GLU A 358 -20.16 -13.13 -32.13
N ASP A 359 -20.10 -11.87 -31.80
CA ASP A 359 -19.79 -11.37 -30.45
C ASP A 359 -21.01 -11.29 -29.51
N GLY A 360 -22.19 -11.69 -29.98
CA GLY A 360 -23.46 -11.67 -29.24
C GLY A 360 -24.19 -10.32 -29.29
N SER A 361 -23.61 -9.27 -29.88
CA SER A 361 -24.29 -8.00 -30.11
C SER A 361 -25.40 -8.11 -31.16
N TYR A 362 -26.45 -7.30 -31.05
CA TYR A 362 -27.53 -7.27 -32.04
C TYR A 362 -27.13 -6.44 -33.27
N ASN A 363 -27.36 -7.02 -34.47
CA ASN A 363 -27.05 -6.33 -35.72
C ASN A 363 -28.18 -5.36 -36.10
N MET A 364 -27.97 -4.08 -35.80
CA MET A 364 -28.96 -3.00 -36.03
C MET A 364 -29.24 -2.72 -37.52
N GLU A 365 -28.32 -3.09 -38.39
CA GLU A 365 -28.38 -2.87 -39.83
C GLU A 365 -29.02 -4.07 -40.58
N ALA A 366 -29.04 -5.23 -39.94
CA ALA A 366 -29.60 -6.44 -40.56
C ALA A 366 -31.11 -6.36 -40.70
N PRO A 367 -31.67 -6.69 -41.88
CA PRO A 367 -33.11 -6.75 -42.06
C PRO A 367 -33.69 -7.95 -41.32
N VAL A 368 -34.88 -7.78 -40.73
CA VAL A 368 -35.73 -8.82 -40.20
C VAL A 368 -36.93 -9.09 -41.11
N TYR A 369 -37.49 -10.25 -41.01
CA TYR A 369 -38.55 -10.75 -41.88
C TYR A 369 -39.76 -11.12 -41.05
N PRO A 370 -40.95 -10.48 -41.24
CA PRO A 370 -42.15 -10.81 -40.51
C PRO A 370 -42.73 -12.14 -40.98
N SER A 371 -43.44 -12.83 -40.09
CA SER A 371 -44.19 -14.03 -40.44
C SER A 371 -45.44 -13.71 -41.29
N ALA A 372 -46.00 -12.52 -41.12
CA ALA A 372 -47.17 -11.99 -41.77
C ALA A 372 -48.32 -13.01 -41.85
N ASN A 373 -48.58 -13.73 -40.73
CA ASN A 373 -49.63 -14.71 -40.63
C ASN A 373 -51.01 -14.05 -40.46
N VAL A 374 -51.38 -13.30 -41.47
CA VAL A 374 -52.61 -12.51 -41.51
C VAL A 374 -53.47 -12.88 -42.74
N THR A 375 -54.76 -12.80 -42.57
CA THR A 375 -55.75 -12.92 -43.65
C THR A 375 -56.62 -11.68 -43.66
N VAL A 376 -57.13 -11.34 -44.84
CA VAL A 376 -57.95 -10.15 -45.05
C VAL A 376 -59.28 -10.55 -45.68
N SER A 377 -60.39 -10.04 -45.13
CA SER A 377 -61.72 -10.21 -45.72
C SER A 377 -62.38 -8.88 -45.94
N GLY A 378 -62.82 -8.63 -47.15
CA GLY A 378 -63.65 -7.47 -47.48
C GLY A 378 -65.07 -7.63 -46.93
N ILE A 379 -65.78 -6.51 -46.68
CA ILE A 379 -67.12 -6.45 -46.14
C ILE A 379 -68.06 -5.92 -47.25
N GLY A 380 -69.16 -6.58 -47.46
CA GLY A 380 -70.15 -6.15 -48.46
C GLY A 380 -69.62 -6.13 -49.90
N SER A 381 -69.63 -5.00 -50.52
CA SER A 381 -69.12 -4.81 -51.88
C SER A 381 -67.63 -4.42 -51.96
N TYR A 382 -66.88 -4.61 -50.89
CA TYR A 382 -65.44 -4.32 -50.87
C TYR A 382 -64.64 -5.59 -51.00
N SER A 383 -63.56 -5.56 -51.75
CA SER A 383 -62.58 -6.64 -51.85
C SER A 383 -61.19 -6.13 -51.49
N PHE A 384 -60.34 -6.98 -50.88
CA PHE A 384 -58.95 -6.66 -50.62
C PHE A 384 -58.25 -6.30 -51.94
N ASN A 385 -57.46 -5.23 -51.88
CA ASN A 385 -56.66 -4.73 -53.02
C ASN A 385 -55.19 -5.07 -52.83
N ASN A 386 -54.57 -4.50 -51.81
CA ASN A 386 -53.16 -4.67 -51.48
C ASN A 386 -52.92 -4.24 -50.05
N TRP A 387 -51.74 -4.55 -49.54
CA TRP A 387 -51.18 -3.93 -48.36
C TRP A 387 -50.34 -2.73 -48.72
N THR A 388 -50.22 -1.74 -47.82
CA THR A 388 -49.28 -0.64 -47.94
C THR A 388 -48.64 -0.35 -46.59
N ASP A 389 -47.32 -0.01 -46.57
CA ASP A 389 -46.58 0.54 -45.43
C ASP A 389 -46.55 2.07 -45.46
N GLY A 390 -47.26 2.70 -46.38
CA GLY A 390 -47.26 4.15 -46.62
C GLY A 390 -46.28 4.57 -47.72
N SER A 391 -45.25 3.76 -47.98
CA SER A 391 -44.23 4.04 -49.01
C SER A 391 -44.27 3.05 -50.15
N ARG A 392 -44.60 1.80 -49.88
CA ARG A 392 -44.62 0.66 -50.81
C ARG A 392 -45.93 -0.08 -50.70
N SER A 393 -46.34 -0.71 -51.81
CA SER A 393 -47.49 -1.60 -51.86
C SER A 393 -47.04 -3.04 -52.06
N TYR A 394 -47.76 -3.99 -51.40
CA TYR A 394 -47.53 -5.42 -51.45
C TYR A 394 -48.84 -6.09 -51.87
N ALA A 395 -48.80 -6.96 -52.88
CA ALA A 395 -50.01 -7.55 -53.43
C ALA A 395 -50.67 -8.56 -52.44
N ASN A 396 -49.89 -9.19 -51.58
CA ASN A 396 -50.34 -10.16 -50.59
C ASN A 396 -49.36 -10.25 -49.39
N ALA A 397 -49.68 -11.07 -48.40
CA ALA A 397 -48.85 -11.29 -47.22
C ALA A 397 -47.50 -11.97 -47.54
N ASP A 398 -47.41 -12.77 -48.59
CA ASP A 398 -46.17 -13.45 -48.96
C ASP A 398 -45.12 -12.47 -49.51
N GLU A 399 -45.53 -11.38 -50.15
CA GLU A 399 -44.61 -10.31 -50.55
C GLU A 399 -44.06 -9.55 -49.33
N ILE A 400 -44.85 -9.39 -48.26
CA ILE A 400 -44.39 -8.81 -46.98
C ILE A 400 -43.39 -9.75 -46.33
N LYS A 401 -43.68 -11.08 -46.27
CA LYS A 401 -42.74 -12.09 -45.72
C LYS A 401 -41.39 -12.09 -46.42
N ALA A 402 -41.37 -11.84 -47.71
CA ALA A 402 -40.15 -11.82 -48.52
C ALA A 402 -39.39 -10.51 -48.41
N ALA A 403 -39.99 -9.47 -47.87
CA ALA A 403 -39.39 -8.14 -47.73
C ALA A 403 -38.66 -8.05 -46.39
N GLY A 404 -37.43 -7.58 -46.42
CA GLY A 404 -36.63 -7.29 -45.21
C GLY A 404 -36.88 -5.88 -44.71
N PHE A 405 -36.97 -5.74 -43.36
CA PHE A 405 -37.24 -4.45 -42.71
C PHE A 405 -36.21 -4.16 -41.63
N THR A 406 -35.77 -2.94 -41.53
CA THR A 406 -34.85 -2.48 -40.50
C THR A 406 -35.52 -1.62 -39.42
N GLN A 407 -36.81 -1.32 -39.58
CA GLN A 407 -37.60 -0.49 -38.67
C GLN A 407 -39.02 -1.07 -38.49
N SER A 408 -39.62 -0.75 -37.34
CA SER A 408 -41.00 -1.10 -37.04
C SER A 408 -41.94 -0.53 -38.12
N THR A 409 -42.85 -1.35 -38.59
CA THR A 409 -43.66 -1.06 -39.78
C THR A 409 -45.12 -1.44 -39.54
N THR A 410 -46.02 -0.52 -39.93
CA THR A 410 -47.44 -0.80 -39.92
C THR A 410 -47.94 -1.00 -41.36
N PHE A 411 -48.52 -2.20 -41.60
CA PHE A 411 -49.15 -2.54 -42.89
C PHE A 411 -50.64 -2.26 -42.82
N THR A 412 -51.14 -1.50 -43.78
CA THR A 412 -52.56 -1.15 -43.89
C THR A 412 -53.17 -1.83 -45.10
N ALA A 413 -54.15 -2.65 -44.88
CA ALA A 413 -54.92 -3.31 -45.93
C ALA A 413 -55.84 -2.29 -46.62
N GLN A 414 -55.72 -2.21 -47.93
CA GLN A 414 -56.50 -1.33 -48.81
C GLN A 414 -57.62 -2.11 -49.48
N PHE A 415 -58.80 -1.53 -49.68
CA PHE A 415 -59.95 -2.17 -50.26
C PHE A 415 -60.51 -1.43 -51.45
N ASN A 416 -60.87 -2.17 -52.50
CA ASN A 416 -61.56 -1.64 -53.65
C ASN A 416 -63.08 -1.86 -53.50
N TYR A 417 -63.87 -0.85 -53.90
CA TYR A 417 -65.32 -0.96 -53.98
C TYR A 417 -65.72 -1.66 -55.25
N ASN A 418 -66.38 -2.81 -55.21
CA ASN A 418 -66.90 -3.64 -56.28
C ASN A 418 -68.38 -3.41 -56.48
N GLY A 419 -68.89 -2.22 -56.23
CA GLY A 419 -70.28 -1.89 -56.41
C GLY A 419 -70.67 -2.07 -57.86
N GLY A 420 -71.54 -3.06 -58.07
CA GLY A 420 -72.01 -3.41 -59.39
C GLY A 420 -72.65 -2.23 -60.13
N GLY A 421 -72.09 -1.92 -61.25
CA GLY A 421 -72.75 -1.09 -62.23
C GLY A 421 -73.92 -1.84 -62.84
N GLY A 422 -75.09 -1.71 -62.22
CA GLY A 422 -76.36 -2.03 -62.89
C GLY A 422 -76.70 -0.87 -63.85
N GLY A 423 -76.13 -0.93 -65.03
CA GLY A 423 -76.57 -0.08 -66.10
C GLY A 423 -77.55 -0.77 -67.01
N THR A 424 -78.84 -0.46 -66.85
CA THR A 424 -79.88 -0.75 -67.88
C THR A 424 -79.79 0.27 -69.02
N GLY A 425 -79.73 -0.22 -70.22
CA GLY A 425 -79.51 0.42 -71.49
C GLY A 425 -80.46 1.51 -71.97
N GLY A 426 -80.06 2.11 -72.98
CA GLY A 426 -80.86 3.01 -73.79
C GLY A 426 -79.96 3.69 -74.82
N GLY A 427 -80.17 3.22 -76.09
CA GLY A 427 -79.45 3.49 -77.28
C GLY A 427 -79.50 4.89 -77.80
N GLY A 428 -78.69 5.18 -78.83
CA GLY A 428 -78.82 6.27 -79.70
C GLY A 428 -77.47 6.80 -80.26
N GLY A 429 -77.31 6.45 -81.55
CA GLY A 429 -76.25 6.68 -82.45
C GLY A 429 -75.76 8.11 -82.63
N GLY A 430 -74.66 8.25 -83.27
CA GLY A 430 -74.24 9.53 -83.92
C GLY A 430 -72.76 9.59 -84.07
N THR A 431 -72.37 9.43 -85.28
CA THR A 431 -71.12 9.56 -85.99
C THR A 431 -70.25 10.80 -85.68
N SER A 432 -69.01 10.58 -85.93
CA SER A 432 -68.05 11.42 -86.66
C SER A 432 -67.20 12.48 -85.97
N GLY A 433 -65.96 12.32 -86.16
CA GLY A 433 -65.02 13.33 -86.63
C GLY A 433 -64.15 14.15 -85.72
N GLY A 434 -62.92 13.87 -85.85
CA GLY A 434 -61.98 14.95 -86.07
C GLY A 434 -61.18 15.60 -84.96
N THR A 435 -59.93 15.30 -85.09
CA THR A 435 -58.79 16.23 -85.00
C THR A 435 -58.44 16.96 -83.73
N THR A 436 -57.24 16.64 -83.34
CA THR A 436 -56.13 17.55 -82.89
C THR A 436 -56.47 18.81 -82.10
N GLY A 437 -55.78 19.00 -81.02
CA GLY A 437 -55.69 20.30 -80.36
C GLY A 437 -54.92 20.28 -79.06
N ASN A 438 -53.67 20.48 -79.26
CA ASN A 438 -52.73 20.88 -78.25
C ASN A 438 -53.18 22.13 -77.52
N ARG A 439 -53.37 22.17 -76.24
CA ARG A 439 -53.30 23.41 -75.45
C ARG A 439 -52.76 23.15 -74.03
N ARG A 440 -51.62 23.76 -73.89
CA ARG A 440 -50.91 24.16 -72.69
C ARG A 440 -51.79 25.14 -71.87
N TYR A 441 -51.95 24.89 -70.62
CA TYR A 441 -52.18 25.97 -69.67
C TYR A 441 -51.32 25.75 -68.42
N THR A 442 -50.47 26.74 -68.25
CA THR A 442 -49.74 27.07 -67.06
C THR A 442 -50.66 27.63 -65.99
N SER A 443 -50.51 27.29 -64.76
CA SER A 443 -50.51 28.22 -63.61
C SER A 443 -50.12 27.49 -62.31
N THR A 444 -49.04 27.91 -61.78
CA THR A 444 -48.68 27.83 -60.39
C THR A 444 -49.53 28.77 -59.51
N PRO A 445 -49.80 28.59 -58.24
CA PRO A 445 -48.76 29.00 -57.26
C PRO A 445 -48.67 28.21 -55.99
N GLY A 446 -47.44 28.10 -55.49
CA GLY A 446 -47.04 28.55 -54.15
C GLY A 446 -47.35 27.61 -52.95
N GLY A 447 -46.45 26.71 -52.63
CA GLY A 447 -46.29 26.20 -51.29
C GLY A 447 -44.81 26.14 -50.93
N PRO A 448 -44.41 26.21 -49.68
CA PRO A 448 -43.04 26.52 -49.28
C PRO A 448 -42.06 25.42 -49.67
N GLY A 449 -40.96 25.85 -50.28
CA GLY A 449 -39.90 24.99 -50.74
C GLY A 449 -39.14 24.35 -49.58
N PHE A 450 -38.96 23.06 -49.66
CA PHE A 450 -37.91 22.36 -48.90
C PHE A 450 -36.64 22.44 -49.72
N THR A 451 -35.63 23.16 -49.20
CA THR A 451 -34.27 23.14 -49.74
C THR A 451 -33.61 21.84 -49.30
N THR A 452 -33.27 20.99 -50.24
CA THR A 452 -32.39 19.85 -50.02
C THR A 452 -30.98 20.39 -49.86
N ILE A 453 -30.41 20.26 -48.68
CA ILE A 453 -29.01 20.60 -48.41
C ILE A 453 -28.18 19.40 -48.84
N THR A 454 -27.35 19.57 -49.84
CA THR A 454 -26.34 18.60 -50.26
C THR A 454 -25.10 18.73 -49.36
N PRO A 455 -24.29 17.67 -49.16
CA PRO A 455 -23.13 17.66 -48.23
C PRO A 455 -22.01 18.67 -48.55
N GLU A 456 -22.11 19.39 -49.67
CA GLU A 456 -21.09 20.36 -50.11
C GLU A 456 -21.33 21.81 -49.63
N ASP A 457 -22.48 22.08 -48.96
CA ASP A 457 -22.86 23.46 -48.58
C ASP A 457 -22.61 23.79 -47.07
N VAL A 458 -21.85 22.98 -46.35
CA VAL A 458 -21.49 23.27 -44.95
C VAL A 458 -20.09 23.89 -44.90
N PRO A 459 -19.94 25.17 -44.49
CA PRO A 459 -18.62 25.74 -44.28
C PRO A 459 -17.95 25.06 -43.09
N LEU A 460 -16.83 24.36 -43.32
CA LEU A 460 -15.94 23.89 -42.28
C LEU A 460 -15.29 25.09 -41.62
N ALA A 461 -15.61 25.32 -40.33
CA ALA A 461 -14.84 26.23 -39.50
C ALA A 461 -13.42 25.64 -39.30
N PRO A 462 -12.36 26.47 -39.41
CA PRO A 462 -11.01 25.97 -39.16
C PRO A 462 -10.85 25.54 -37.70
N LEU A 463 -10.28 24.36 -37.51
CA LEU A 463 -9.80 23.86 -36.21
C LEU A 463 -8.73 24.82 -35.66
N PRO A 464 -8.74 25.14 -34.36
CA PRO A 464 -7.64 25.88 -33.77
C PRO A 464 -6.36 25.02 -33.82
N GLU A 465 -5.30 25.62 -34.38
CA GLU A 465 -3.94 25.07 -34.36
C GLU A 465 -3.47 25.00 -32.90
N SER A 466 -3.31 23.80 -32.40
CA SER A 466 -2.57 23.56 -31.16
C SER A 466 -1.08 23.72 -31.42
N PRO A 467 -0.35 24.50 -30.64
CA PRO A 467 1.09 24.49 -30.70
C PRO A 467 1.58 23.18 -30.03
N VAL A 468 2.00 22.23 -30.87
CA VAL A 468 2.72 21.07 -30.43
C VAL A 468 4.19 21.47 -30.38
N ASP A 469 4.64 21.90 -29.22
CA ASP A 469 6.08 21.94 -28.92
C ASP A 469 6.45 20.59 -28.29
N VAL A 470 6.73 19.64 -29.16
CA VAL A 470 7.30 18.34 -28.75
C VAL A 470 8.81 18.50 -28.74
N THR A 471 9.36 18.85 -27.58
CA THR A 471 10.79 18.67 -27.33
C THR A 471 11.04 17.16 -27.24
N LEU A 472 11.63 16.61 -28.31
CA LEU A 472 12.27 15.29 -28.30
C LEU A 472 13.39 15.35 -27.26
N ILE A 473 13.20 14.66 -26.12
CA ILE A 473 14.28 14.34 -25.20
C ILE A 473 15.05 13.18 -25.86
N ASP A 474 16.27 13.47 -26.28
CA ASP A 474 17.23 12.50 -26.77
C ASP A 474 17.55 11.54 -25.61
N ASP A 475 17.25 10.24 -25.76
CA ASP A 475 17.61 9.17 -24.84
C ASP A 475 19.12 8.92 -24.90
N GLY A 476 19.89 9.87 -24.37
CA GLY A 476 21.30 9.66 -24.07
C GLY A 476 21.43 8.59 -22.99
N GLU A 477 22.16 7.54 -23.33
CA GLU A 477 22.48 6.39 -22.48
C GLU A 477 22.83 6.82 -21.05
N VAL A 478 21.94 6.51 -20.08
CA VAL A 478 22.23 6.62 -18.65
C VAL A 478 23.10 5.42 -18.27
N PRO A 479 24.34 5.60 -17.77
CA PRO A 479 25.15 4.48 -17.31
C PRO A 479 24.46 3.81 -16.11
N LEU A 480 24.02 2.58 -16.28
CA LEU A 480 23.55 1.70 -15.21
C LEU A 480 24.73 1.38 -14.28
N ALA A 481 24.81 2.07 -13.15
CA ALA A 481 25.65 1.64 -12.06
C ALA A 481 25.09 0.34 -11.47
N PRO A 482 25.92 -0.69 -11.19
CA PRO A 482 25.42 -1.92 -10.59
C PRO A 482 24.89 -1.64 -9.20
N LEU A 483 23.64 -2.05 -8.94
CA LEU A 483 23.01 -2.02 -7.63
C LEU A 483 23.84 -2.82 -6.61
N PRO A 484 24.10 -2.29 -5.41
CA PRO A 484 24.73 -3.07 -4.36
C PRO A 484 23.80 -4.22 -3.96
N LYS A 485 24.33 -5.44 -3.96
CA LYS A 485 23.66 -6.62 -3.41
C LYS A 485 23.56 -6.46 -1.89
N THR A 486 22.47 -5.93 -1.40
CA THR A 486 22.12 -6.06 0.01
C THR A 486 21.55 -7.45 0.23
N GLY A 487 22.24 -8.21 1.08
CA GLY A 487 21.79 -9.55 1.47
C GLY A 487 20.45 -9.46 2.18
N GLN A 488 19.42 -10.02 1.57
CA GLN A 488 18.13 -10.27 2.21
C GLN A 488 18.28 -11.42 3.20
N THR A 489 18.36 -11.10 4.48
CA THR A 489 18.00 -12.06 5.53
C THR A 489 16.47 -12.18 5.55
N SER A 490 15.97 -13.41 5.41
CA SER A 490 14.56 -13.69 5.23
C SER A 490 13.70 -13.13 6.39
N MET A 491 12.70 -12.31 6.07
CA MET A 491 11.69 -11.78 6.99
C MET A 491 10.82 -12.85 7.70
N ARG A 492 10.90 -14.11 7.27
CA ARG A 492 10.07 -15.22 7.81
C ARG A 492 10.22 -15.44 9.31
N THR A 493 11.43 -15.28 9.85
CA THR A 493 11.69 -15.51 11.27
C THR A 493 11.13 -14.40 12.16
N THR A 494 11.05 -13.18 11.68
CA THR A 494 10.61 -12.02 12.47
C THR A 494 9.09 -11.91 12.56
N LEU A 495 8.38 -12.16 11.45
CA LEU A 495 6.92 -12.12 11.44
C LEU A 495 6.29 -13.29 12.20
N THR A 496 6.88 -14.50 12.10
CA THR A 496 6.43 -15.69 12.84
C THR A 496 6.65 -15.53 14.35
N MET A 497 7.72 -14.84 14.77
CA MET A 497 7.94 -14.54 16.18
C MET A 497 7.00 -13.45 16.71
N MET A 498 6.63 -12.44 15.90
CA MET A 498 5.65 -11.42 16.31
C MET A 498 4.24 -12.00 16.44
N LEU A 499 3.77 -12.79 15.48
CA LEU A 499 2.48 -13.46 15.57
C LEU A 499 2.41 -14.48 16.71
N SER A 500 3.49 -15.23 16.98
CA SER A 500 3.54 -16.14 18.12
C SER A 500 3.62 -15.40 19.46
N GLY A 501 4.28 -14.24 19.52
CA GLY A 501 4.33 -13.39 20.72
C GLY A 501 2.97 -12.80 21.09
N ILE A 502 2.20 -12.35 20.10
CA ILE A 502 0.83 -11.83 20.32
C ILE A 502 -0.10 -12.96 20.75
N PHE A 503 0.02 -14.16 20.17
CA PHE A 503 -0.80 -15.32 20.56
C PHE A 503 -0.51 -15.79 22.00
N VAL A 504 0.76 -15.75 22.43
CA VAL A 504 1.16 -16.09 23.81
C VAL A 504 0.69 -15.01 24.79
N ALA A 505 0.74 -13.73 24.43
CA ALA A 505 0.25 -12.63 25.27
C ALA A 505 -1.27 -12.66 25.43
N VAL A 506 -2.03 -12.93 24.36
CA VAL A 506 -3.50 -13.04 24.40
C VAL A 506 -3.94 -14.28 25.18
N THR A 507 -3.23 -15.42 25.06
CA THR A 507 -3.53 -16.63 25.83
C THR A 507 -3.14 -16.50 27.31
N ALA A 508 -2.09 -15.75 27.63
CA ALA A 508 -1.72 -15.46 29.03
C ALA A 508 -2.73 -14.52 29.71
N LEU A 509 -3.21 -13.49 28.99
CA LEU A 509 -4.25 -12.58 29.49
C LEU A 509 -5.61 -13.28 29.67
N SER A 510 -5.97 -14.20 28.77
CA SER A 510 -7.21 -14.97 28.90
C SER A 510 -7.15 -16.04 30.00
N ARG A 511 -5.98 -16.58 30.35
CA ARG A 511 -5.80 -17.44 31.51
C ARG A 511 -5.90 -16.67 32.83
N LYS A 512 -5.29 -15.47 32.90
CA LYS A 512 -5.34 -14.64 34.10
C LYS A 512 -6.77 -14.17 34.43
N ARG A 513 -7.59 -13.88 33.38
CA ARG A 513 -9.01 -13.53 33.55
C ARG A 513 -9.90 -14.69 34.00
N LYS A 514 -9.51 -15.95 33.69
CA LYS A 514 -10.24 -17.14 34.16
C LYS A 514 -9.89 -17.55 35.58
N GLU A 515 -8.72 -17.14 36.10
CA GLU A 515 -8.31 -17.39 37.50
C GLU A 515 -8.83 -16.31 38.46
N GLU A 516 -9.25 -15.12 37.96
CA GLU A 516 -9.88 -14.06 38.77
C GLU A 516 -11.42 -14.22 38.89
N ASP A 517 -12.06 -15.05 38.03
CA ASP A 517 -13.51 -15.31 38.04
C ASP A 517 -13.88 -16.69 38.60
N SER A 518 -12.94 -17.42 39.25
CA SER A 518 -13.15 -18.65 39.99
C SER A 518 -12.65 -18.49 41.43
#